data_03ca700fdab9c0f123a38c0fac1a4d35
#
_entry.id   03ca700fdab9c0f123a38c0fac1a4d35
#
_cell.length_a   1.000
_cell.length_b   1.000
_cell.length_c   1.000
_cell.angle_alpha   90.00
_cell.angle_beta   90.00
_cell.angle_gamma   90.00
#
_symmetry.space_group_name_H-M   'P 1'
#
loop_
_entity.id
_entity.type
_entity.pdbx_description
1 polymer ?
#
loop_
_entity_poly.entity_id
_entity_poly.type
_entity_poly.pdbx_seq_one_letter_code
_entity_poly.pdbx_strand_id
1 'polypeptide(L)'
;MKSKVFIFAFIILLCFGGRPVSAQSDIPRPSIDTDLWQLRNTVIPDFRYHYDDYLQYAPAAVMVGMKACGYEGRSSWGRMLVSDAFSAAIMAGAVNGIKYSVGRLRPDGSRHNSFPSGHTATAFMTASLLHKEYGWRSPWF
;
A
#
# COMPACT_ATOMS: atom_id res chain seq x y z
N MET A 1 -24.87 -16.84 -8.39
CA MET A 1 -24.05 -16.44 -7.23
C MET A 1 -22.87 -17.39 -6.94
N LYS A 2 -22.98 -18.69 -7.18
CA LYS A 2 -21.90 -19.68 -6.89
C LYS A 2 -20.62 -19.51 -7.72
N SER A 3 -20.72 -19.07 -8.98
CA SER A 3 -19.57 -18.90 -9.87
C SER A 3 -18.58 -17.79 -9.43
N LYS A 4 -19.07 -16.67 -8.86
CA LYS A 4 -18.21 -15.56 -8.42
C LYS A 4 -17.39 -15.90 -7.17
N VAL A 5 -17.91 -16.78 -6.31
CA VAL A 5 -17.20 -17.26 -5.11
C VAL A 5 -16.04 -18.18 -5.50
N PHE A 6 -16.23 -19.02 -6.53
CA PHE A 6 -15.17 -19.90 -7.03
C PHE A 6 -14.01 -19.12 -7.67
N ILE A 7 -14.30 -18.04 -8.40
CA ILE A 7 -13.26 -17.19 -9.00
C ILE A 7 -12.45 -16.50 -7.90
N PHE A 8 -13.12 -16.00 -6.85
CA PHE A 8 -12.43 -15.35 -5.72
C PHE A 8 -11.56 -16.34 -4.93
N ALA A 9 -12.07 -17.55 -4.69
CA ALA A 9 -11.32 -18.63 -4.03
C ALA A 9 -10.12 -19.07 -4.88
N PHE A 10 -10.27 -19.12 -6.21
CA PHE A 10 -9.20 -19.49 -7.14
C PHE A 10 -8.09 -18.42 -7.20
N ILE A 11 -8.45 -17.14 -7.18
CA ILE A 11 -7.48 -16.03 -7.11
C ILE A 11 -6.71 -16.06 -5.78
N ILE A 12 -7.40 -16.32 -4.67
CA ILE A 12 -6.75 -16.47 -3.36
C ILE A 12 -5.80 -17.68 -3.36
N LEU A 13 -6.21 -18.81 -3.95
CA LEU A 13 -5.40 -20.02 -4.03
C LEU A 13 -4.14 -19.81 -4.91
N LEU A 14 -4.25 -19.04 -5.99
CA LEU A 14 -3.11 -18.65 -6.83
C LEU A 14 -2.13 -17.72 -6.10
N CYS A 15 -2.64 -16.86 -5.20
CA CYS A 15 -1.79 -15.99 -4.38
C CYS A 15 -1.03 -16.76 -3.28
N PHE A 16 -1.59 -17.88 -2.78
CA PHE A 16 -0.98 -18.69 -1.72
C PHE A 16 -0.26 -19.94 -2.23
N GLY A 17 -0.46 -20.33 -3.49
CA GLY A 17 0.18 -21.52 -4.10
C GLY A 17 1.59 -21.30 -4.63
N GLY A 18 2.12 -20.09 -4.53
CA GLY A 18 3.51 -19.78 -4.92
C GLY A 18 4.48 -20.50 -3.99
N ARG A 19 5.31 -21.41 -4.57
CA ARG A 19 6.49 -21.92 -3.85
C ARG A 19 7.27 -20.73 -3.31
N PRO A 20 7.81 -20.78 -2.07
CA PRO A 20 8.72 -19.76 -1.62
C PRO A 20 9.85 -19.69 -2.65
N VAL A 21 9.92 -18.58 -3.37
CA VAL A 21 11.11 -18.27 -4.16
C VAL A 21 12.19 -18.09 -3.11
N SER A 22 13.01 -19.12 -2.96
CA SER A 22 14.20 -19.04 -2.12
C SER A 22 14.97 -17.83 -2.60
N ALA A 23 15.00 -16.81 -1.75
CA ALA A 23 15.77 -15.61 -2.02
C ALA A 23 17.22 -16.07 -2.21
N GLN A 24 17.63 -16.03 -3.46
CA GLN A 24 18.88 -16.61 -3.89
C GLN A 24 20.02 -15.76 -3.37
N SER A 25 20.84 -16.40 -2.54
CA SER A 25 22.25 -16.13 -2.28
C SER A 25 22.64 -14.73 -1.78
N ASP A 26 23.32 -14.78 -0.67
CA ASP A 26 24.07 -13.79 0.09
C ASP A 26 25.24 -13.12 -0.65
N ILE A 27 25.18 -12.99 -1.95
CA ILE A 27 26.15 -12.20 -2.70
C ILE A 27 25.54 -10.81 -2.85
N PRO A 28 26.16 -9.76 -2.27
CA PRO A 28 25.75 -8.39 -2.52
C PRO A 28 26.06 -8.07 -3.99
N ARG A 29 25.10 -8.34 -4.88
CA ARG A 29 25.18 -7.76 -6.21
C ARG A 29 24.91 -6.27 -6.05
N PRO A 30 25.77 -5.38 -6.59
CA PRO A 30 25.45 -3.97 -6.66
C PRO A 30 24.13 -3.87 -7.43
N SER A 31 23.05 -3.61 -6.70
CA SER A 31 21.74 -3.42 -7.30
C SER A 31 21.52 -1.93 -7.41
N ILE A 32 20.77 -1.51 -8.42
CA ILE A 32 20.35 -0.11 -8.59
C ILE A 32 19.76 0.44 -7.27
N ASP A 33 19.08 -0.39 -6.50
CA ASP A 33 18.53 -0.04 -5.17
C ASP A 33 19.63 0.35 -4.18
N THR A 34 20.74 -0.38 -4.15
CA THR A 34 21.88 -0.11 -3.26
C THR A 34 22.60 1.15 -3.67
N ASP A 35 22.79 1.35 -4.96
CA ASP A 35 23.45 2.54 -5.51
C ASP A 35 22.61 3.80 -5.26
N LEU A 36 21.30 3.73 -5.45
CA LEU A 36 20.36 4.81 -5.14
C LEU A 36 20.32 5.12 -3.64
N TRP A 37 20.39 4.10 -2.79
CA TRP A 37 20.44 4.29 -1.35
C TRP A 37 21.74 4.98 -0.90
N GLN A 38 22.88 4.57 -1.47
CA GLN A 38 24.17 5.21 -1.22
C GLN A 38 24.18 6.67 -1.72
N LEU A 39 23.69 6.89 -2.94
CA LEU A 39 23.58 8.24 -3.52
C LEU A 39 22.72 9.15 -2.63
N ARG A 40 21.55 8.66 -2.20
CA ARG A 40 20.67 9.39 -1.28
C ARG A 40 21.40 9.78 0.01
N ASN A 41 22.09 8.83 0.65
CA ASN A 41 22.79 9.08 1.91
C ASN A 41 23.99 10.03 1.76
N THR A 42 24.59 10.08 0.55
CA THR A 42 25.66 11.03 0.24
C THR A 42 25.12 12.42 0.00
N VAL A 43 23.97 12.56 -0.67
CA VAL A 43 23.38 13.86 -1.02
C VAL A 43 22.58 14.45 0.14
N ILE A 44 21.92 13.61 0.94
CA ILE A 44 21.03 14.04 2.04
C ILE A 44 21.29 13.18 3.29
N PRO A 45 22.45 13.31 3.96
CA PRO A 45 22.84 12.40 5.04
C PRO A 45 21.95 12.51 6.29
N ASP A 46 21.35 13.68 6.55
CA ASP A 46 20.57 13.97 7.77
C ASP A 46 19.06 14.06 7.56
N PHE A 47 18.52 13.42 6.51
CA PHE A 47 17.07 13.43 6.29
C PHE A 47 16.36 12.51 7.30
N ARG A 48 16.02 13.06 8.47
CA ARG A 48 15.34 12.39 9.57
C ARG A 48 13.84 12.68 9.66
N TYR A 49 13.28 13.37 8.68
CA TYR A 49 11.87 13.73 8.70
C TYR A 49 11.02 12.58 8.16
N HIS A 50 10.17 12.04 9.02
CA HIS A 50 9.22 10.97 8.68
C HIS A 50 7.92 11.55 8.10
N TYR A 51 8.01 12.48 7.16
CA TYR A 51 6.82 13.08 6.53
C TYR A 51 5.99 12.05 5.77
N ASP A 52 6.61 11.03 5.24
CA ASP A 52 5.97 9.92 4.53
C ASP A 52 5.01 9.14 5.43
N ASP A 53 5.31 9.02 6.73
CA ASP A 53 4.43 8.38 7.71
C ASP A 53 3.07 9.10 7.84
N TYR A 54 3.04 10.41 7.64
CA TYR A 54 1.82 11.22 7.71
C TYR A 54 1.21 11.44 6.33
N LEU A 55 2.03 11.67 5.31
CA LEU A 55 1.59 12.04 3.96
C LEU A 55 0.77 10.91 3.30
N GLN A 56 1.04 9.65 3.64
CA GLN A 56 0.28 8.50 3.16
C GLN A 56 -1.21 8.55 3.54
N TYR A 57 -1.58 9.27 4.61
CA TYR A 57 -2.96 9.45 5.07
C TYR A 57 -3.61 10.75 4.59
N ALA A 58 -2.88 11.62 3.89
CA ALA A 58 -3.41 12.89 3.43
C ALA A 58 -4.70 12.78 2.60
N PRO A 59 -4.86 11.84 1.65
CA PRO A 59 -6.11 11.69 0.92
C PRO A 59 -7.28 11.29 1.82
N ALA A 60 -7.04 10.45 2.83
CA ALA A 60 -8.08 10.07 3.80
C ALA A 60 -8.50 11.27 4.68
N ALA A 61 -7.53 12.07 5.11
CA ALA A 61 -7.80 13.29 5.86
C ALA A 61 -8.62 14.29 5.05
N VAL A 62 -8.30 14.47 3.77
CA VAL A 62 -9.08 15.31 2.83
C VAL A 62 -10.49 14.76 2.70
N MET A 63 -10.67 13.45 2.50
CA MET A 63 -11.97 12.80 2.35
C MET A 63 -12.87 13.03 3.57
N VAL A 64 -12.33 12.78 4.76
CA VAL A 64 -13.07 12.98 6.03
C VAL A 64 -13.34 14.45 6.27
N GLY A 65 -12.37 15.34 6.03
CA GLY A 65 -12.50 16.79 6.19
C GLY A 65 -13.58 17.36 5.28
N MET A 66 -13.59 17.02 4.00
CA MET A 66 -14.63 17.44 3.06
C MET A 66 -16.02 17.02 3.55
N LYS A 67 -16.16 15.78 3.99
CA LYS A 67 -17.43 15.26 4.48
C LYS A 67 -17.87 15.94 5.78
N ALA A 68 -16.97 16.25 6.68
CA ALA A 68 -17.25 16.99 7.92
C ALA A 68 -17.64 18.44 7.64
N CYS A 69 -17.08 19.06 6.59
CA CYS A 69 -17.47 20.40 6.12
C CYS A 69 -18.81 20.44 5.34
N GLY A 70 -19.54 19.32 5.28
CA GLY A 70 -20.85 19.28 4.63
C GLY A 70 -20.80 18.99 3.12
N TYR A 71 -19.64 18.66 2.56
CA TYR A 71 -19.58 18.19 1.17
C TYR A 71 -20.20 16.80 1.08
N GLU A 72 -21.23 16.67 0.29
CA GLU A 72 -21.90 15.38 0.06
C GLU A 72 -20.99 14.44 -0.73
N GLY A 73 -20.58 13.35 -0.09
CA GLY A 73 -19.92 12.23 -0.72
C GLY A 73 -20.92 11.26 -1.33
N ARG A 74 -20.44 10.28 -2.08
CA ARG A 74 -21.25 9.23 -2.72
C ARG A 74 -21.93 8.31 -1.70
N SER A 75 -21.32 8.13 -0.52
CA SER A 75 -21.76 7.21 0.52
C SER A 75 -22.22 7.95 1.79
N SER A 76 -23.12 7.36 2.58
CA SER A 76 -23.37 7.80 3.94
C SER A 76 -22.15 7.54 4.84
N TRP A 77 -22.05 8.21 5.98
CA TRP A 77 -20.92 8.05 6.92
C TRP A 77 -20.66 6.58 7.29
N GLY A 78 -21.70 5.86 7.69
CA GLY A 78 -21.56 4.46 8.09
C GLY A 78 -21.07 3.56 6.96
N ARG A 79 -21.61 3.75 5.75
CA ARG A 79 -21.20 2.97 4.56
C ARG A 79 -19.76 3.28 4.15
N MET A 80 -19.36 4.54 4.23
CA MET A 80 -17.97 4.97 3.96
C MET A 80 -17.01 4.28 4.93
N LEU A 81 -17.23 4.43 6.24
CA LEU A 81 -16.35 3.88 7.27
C LEU A 81 -16.21 2.35 7.18
N VAL A 82 -17.34 1.65 6.97
CA VAL A 82 -17.31 0.18 6.80
C VAL A 82 -16.52 -0.21 5.55
N SER A 83 -16.76 0.45 4.42
CA SER A 83 -16.04 0.19 3.17
C SER A 83 -14.53 0.45 3.31
N ASP A 84 -14.17 1.53 4.00
CA ASP A 84 -12.78 1.94 4.21
C ASP A 84 -12.04 0.95 5.13
N ALA A 85 -12.72 0.50 6.20
CA ALA A 85 -12.19 -0.52 7.10
C ALA A 85 -11.95 -1.86 6.37
N PHE A 86 -12.89 -2.30 5.53
CA PHE A 86 -12.72 -3.50 4.71
C PHE A 86 -11.57 -3.35 3.69
N SER A 87 -11.48 -2.19 3.04
CA SER A 87 -10.39 -1.91 2.09
C SER A 87 -9.03 -1.94 2.78
N ALA A 88 -8.93 -1.34 3.99
CA ALA A 88 -7.72 -1.36 4.79
C ALA A 88 -7.32 -2.79 5.22
N ALA A 89 -8.30 -3.58 5.66
CA ALA A 89 -8.06 -4.97 6.07
C ALA A 89 -7.56 -5.83 4.88
N ILE A 90 -8.20 -5.71 3.71
CA ILE A 90 -7.79 -6.44 2.51
C ILE A 90 -6.40 -6.00 2.05
N MET A 91 -6.15 -4.69 2.01
CA MET A 91 -4.84 -4.15 1.66
C MET A 91 -3.74 -4.64 2.60
N ALA A 92 -3.98 -4.56 3.92
CA ALA A 92 -3.01 -5.02 4.91
C ALA A 92 -2.72 -6.52 4.77
N GLY A 93 -3.75 -7.34 4.56
CA GLY A 93 -3.61 -8.77 4.31
C GLY A 93 -2.81 -9.07 3.04
N ALA A 94 -3.12 -8.39 1.93
CA ALA A 94 -2.43 -8.55 0.66
C ALA A 94 -0.96 -8.12 0.74
N VAL A 95 -0.69 -6.94 1.31
CA VAL A 95 0.68 -6.41 1.48
C VAL A 95 1.52 -7.34 2.33
N ASN A 96 0.99 -7.80 3.47
CA ASN A 96 1.73 -8.72 4.34
C ASN A 96 1.92 -10.10 3.68
N GLY A 97 0.88 -10.63 3.04
CA GLY A 97 0.99 -11.89 2.30
C GLY A 97 2.10 -11.85 1.23
N ILE A 98 2.16 -10.78 0.43
CA ILE A 98 3.21 -10.61 -0.58
C ILE A 98 4.58 -10.41 0.07
N LYS A 99 4.68 -9.62 1.15
CA LYS A 99 5.94 -9.45 1.89
C LYS A 99 6.55 -10.76 2.35
N TYR A 100 5.73 -11.62 2.93
CA TYR A 100 6.18 -12.94 3.40
C TYR A 100 6.52 -13.89 2.25
N SER A 101 5.83 -13.78 1.11
CA SER A 101 6.09 -14.63 -0.05
C SER A 101 7.34 -14.21 -0.83
N VAL A 102 7.58 -12.91 -0.98
CA VAL A 102 8.68 -12.37 -1.78
C VAL A 102 9.98 -12.29 -0.98
N GLY A 103 9.92 -11.95 0.31
CA GLY A 103 11.08 -11.90 1.19
C GLY A 103 12.24 -11.03 0.68
N ARG A 104 11.97 -9.91 -0.02
CA ARG A 104 13.01 -9.06 -0.61
C ARG A 104 13.80 -8.33 0.48
N LEU A 105 15.13 -8.47 0.43
CA LEU A 105 16.04 -7.77 1.32
C LEU A 105 15.94 -6.25 1.11
N ARG A 106 16.00 -5.49 2.20
CA ARG A 106 16.09 -4.01 2.13
C ARG A 106 17.46 -3.58 1.62
N PRO A 107 17.56 -2.40 0.97
CA PRO A 107 18.84 -1.87 0.49
C PRO A 107 19.89 -1.66 1.62
N ASP A 108 19.41 -1.45 2.86
CA ASP A 108 20.24 -1.32 4.05
C ASP A 108 20.64 -2.67 4.68
N GLY A 109 20.19 -3.79 4.11
CA GLY A 109 20.47 -5.14 4.60
C GLY A 109 19.74 -5.52 5.89
N SER A 110 18.87 -4.67 6.44
CA SER A 110 18.30 -4.86 7.77
C SER A 110 17.24 -5.95 7.87
N ARG A 111 16.39 -6.12 6.86
CA ARG A 111 15.24 -7.04 6.88
C ARG A 111 14.80 -7.47 5.49
N HIS A 112 14.19 -8.68 5.41
CA HIS A 112 13.60 -9.25 4.18
C HIS A 112 12.13 -8.83 3.97
N ASN A 113 11.79 -7.54 4.11
CA ASN A 113 10.44 -7.04 3.96
C ASN A 113 10.37 -5.73 3.14
N SER A 114 11.29 -5.57 2.18
CA SER A 114 11.39 -4.38 1.36
C SER A 114 10.20 -4.19 0.41
N PHE A 115 9.62 -5.28 -0.09
CA PHE A 115 8.56 -5.23 -1.09
C PHE A 115 7.36 -6.09 -0.66
N PRO A 116 6.12 -5.60 -0.89
CA PRO A 116 5.75 -4.25 -1.32
C PRO A 116 5.86 -3.22 -0.19
N SER A 117 5.98 -1.92 -0.55
CA SER A 117 5.99 -0.84 0.43
C SER A 117 4.60 -0.63 1.04
N GLY A 118 4.52 -0.68 2.38
CA GLY A 118 3.29 -0.41 3.11
C GLY A 118 2.82 1.03 2.95
N HIS A 119 3.72 2.01 2.99
CA HIS A 119 3.40 3.43 2.77
C HIS A 119 2.80 3.68 1.39
N THR A 120 3.40 3.10 0.36
CA THR A 120 2.88 3.21 -1.01
C THR A 120 1.50 2.58 -1.13
N ALA A 121 1.30 1.39 -0.57
CA ALA A 121 0.00 0.72 -0.60
C ALA A 121 -1.07 1.54 0.14
N THR A 122 -0.74 2.11 1.30
CA THR A 122 -1.65 2.97 2.07
C THR A 122 -2.00 4.24 1.30
N ALA A 123 -1.01 4.92 0.70
CA ALA A 123 -1.24 6.13 -0.08
C ALA A 123 -2.17 5.87 -1.29
N PHE A 124 -1.93 4.81 -2.04
CA PHE A 124 -2.80 4.42 -3.16
C PHE A 124 -4.21 4.03 -2.70
N MET A 125 -4.33 3.29 -1.60
CA MET A 125 -5.63 2.92 -1.05
C MET A 125 -6.42 4.16 -0.64
N THR A 126 -5.82 5.07 0.13
CA THR A 126 -6.50 6.29 0.61
C THR A 126 -6.87 7.23 -0.53
N ALA A 127 -6.01 7.35 -1.56
CA ALA A 127 -6.32 8.10 -2.78
C ALA A 127 -7.49 7.46 -3.57
N SER A 128 -7.51 6.13 -3.67
CA SER A 128 -8.61 5.41 -4.33
C SER A 128 -9.94 5.58 -3.61
N LEU A 129 -9.93 5.61 -2.27
CA LEU A 129 -11.11 5.85 -1.46
C LEU A 129 -11.62 7.29 -1.62
N LEU A 130 -10.72 8.28 -1.64
CA LEU A 130 -11.06 9.66 -1.93
C LEU A 130 -11.71 9.79 -3.32
N HIS A 131 -11.09 9.18 -4.34
CA HIS A 131 -11.64 9.17 -5.69
C HIS A 131 -13.00 8.48 -5.78
N LYS A 132 -13.19 7.36 -5.08
CA LYS A 132 -14.49 6.66 -5.00
C LYS A 132 -15.60 7.55 -4.45
N GLU A 133 -15.30 8.35 -3.42
CA GLU A 133 -16.29 9.19 -2.76
C GLU A 133 -16.55 10.51 -3.52
N TYR A 134 -15.54 11.12 -4.11
CA TYR A 134 -15.60 12.46 -4.70
C TYR A 134 -15.21 12.57 -6.17
N GLY A 135 -14.65 11.53 -6.79
CA GLY A 135 -14.22 11.53 -8.19
C GLY A 135 -15.33 11.83 -9.19
N TRP A 136 -16.58 11.63 -8.82
CA TRP A 136 -17.74 12.02 -9.63
C TRP A 136 -17.94 13.54 -9.70
N ARG A 137 -17.41 14.30 -8.75
CA ARG A 137 -17.45 15.77 -8.73
C ARG A 137 -16.33 16.40 -9.53
N SER A 138 -15.15 15.79 -9.50
CA SER A 138 -13.98 16.27 -10.21
C SER A 138 -13.00 15.12 -10.46
N PRO A 139 -12.38 15.04 -11.64
CA PRO A 139 -11.35 14.04 -11.93
C PRO A 139 -10.05 14.22 -11.10
N TRP A 140 -9.94 15.31 -10.37
CA TRP A 140 -8.78 15.60 -9.51
C TRP A 140 -8.85 14.96 -8.11
N PHE A 141 -9.97 14.33 -7.76
CA PHE A 141 -10.14 13.57 -6.52
C PHE A 141 -9.93 12.09 -6.70
#